data_f5a939305106cc330a21f8096004b387
#
_entry.id   f5a939305106cc330a21f8096004b387
#
_cell.length_a   1.000
_cell.length_b   1.000
_cell.length_c   1.000
_cell.angle_alpha   90.00
_cell.angle_beta   90.00
_cell.angle_gamma   90.00
#
_symmetry.space_group_name_H-M   'P 1'
#
loop_
_entity.id
_entity.type
_entity.pdbx_description
1 polymer ?
#
loop_
_entity_poly.entity_id
_entity_poly.type
_entity_poly.pdbx_seq_one_letter_code
_entity_poly.pdbx_strand_id
1 'polypeptide(L)'
;VSVVAEAAVEEKVEHPLFARFYLRLASGRGARGQDAYRRRMLAGLSGRVIEVGAGNGLNFPVYSGSVEYVLAVEPEPLLREAATKNAREAPVRVEVVDGVSGLLPADDESFDAGVASLVLCSVPDEARALAEFRRVIRPGGELRFYEHVVAHRPLTAGLQRAADAIFWPRVGGGCHLARDTTRAIEEAGFRIESSERFAFTPGPPVPPLPHILGVARRP
;
A
#
# COMPACT_ATOMS: atom_id res chain seq x y z
N VAL A 1 19.14 26.81 20.58
CA VAL A 1 18.73 25.81 21.55
C VAL A 1 18.32 24.57 20.78
N SER A 2 19.23 23.59 20.80
CA SER A 2 19.12 22.31 20.13
C SER A 2 17.95 21.53 20.73
N VAL A 3 16.89 21.27 19.94
CA VAL A 3 15.89 20.27 20.30
C VAL A 3 16.32 18.97 19.64
N VAL A 4 16.62 18.04 20.51
CA VAL A 4 17.04 16.68 20.33
C VAL A 4 16.25 16.03 19.20
N ALA A 5 16.95 15.65 18.13
CA ALA A 5 16.48 14.64 17.21
C ALA A 5 16.42 13.32 17.99
N GLU A 6 15.24 12.98 18.50
CA GLU A 6 14.95 11.67 19.04
C GLU A 6 15.15 10.68 17.89
N ALA A 7 16.15 9.82 18.04
CA ALA A 7 16.54 8.86 17.05
C ALA A 7 15.31 8.01 16.70
N ALA A 8 14.71 8.28 15.54
CA ALA A 8 13.79 7.35 14.92
C ALA A 8 14.57 6.05 14.75
N VAL A 9 14.21 5.03 15.52
CA VAL A 9 14.68 3.67 15.30
C VAL A 9 14.32 3.38 13.85
N GLU A 10 15.32 3.29 12.99
CA GLU A 10 15.16 2.85 11.61
C GLU A 10 14.54 1.45 11.67
N GLU A 11 13.24 1.38 11.48
CA GLU A 11 12.53 0.11 11.46
C GLU A 11 12.87 -0.58 10.14
N LYS A 12 13.94 -1.39 10.20
CA LYS A 12 14.46 -2.12 9.05
C LYS A 12 13.45 -3.19 8.63
N VAL A 13 12.65 -2.89 7.62
CA VAL A 13 11.68 -3.83 7.05
C VAL A 13 12.39 -4.66 5.99
N GLU A 14 13.01 -5.75 6.38
CA GLU A 14 13.66 -6.69 5.46
C GLU A 14 13.02 -8.08 5.56
N HIS A 15 12.40 -8.50 4.47
CA HIS A 15 11.82 -9.83 4.32
C HIS A 15 12.33 -10.54 3.05
N PRO A 16 13.65 -10.83 2.93
CA PRO A 16 14.25 -11.28 1.67
C PRO A 16 13.68 -12.61 1.15
N LEU A 17 13.25 -13.51 2.04
CA LEU A 17 12.61 -14.76 1.63
C LEU A 17 11.22 -14.50 1.04
N PHE A 18 10.44 -13.64 1.68
CA PHE A 18 9.14 -13.21 1.17
C PHE A 18 9.30 -12.45 -0.15
N ALA A 19 10.24 -11.53 -0.25
CA ALA A 19 10.50 -10.77 -1.48
C ALA A 19 10.81 -11.68 -2.67
N ARG A 20 11.68 -12.69 -2.51
CA ARG A 20 11.97 -13.69 -3.55
C ARG A 20 10.74 -14.49 -3.95
N PHE A 21 9.94 -14.92 -2.98
CA PHE A 21 8.70 -15.63 -3.24
C PHE A 21 7.67 -14.73 -3.95
N TYR A 22 7.51 -13.50 -3.48
CA TYR A 22 6.63 -12.51 -4.08
C TYR A 22 7.00 -12.21 -5.54
N LEU A 23 8.28 -12.01 -5.87
CA LEU A 23 8.74 -11.79 -7.24
C LEU A 23 8.40 -12.94 -8.18
N ARG A 24 8.48 -14.20 -7.69
CA ARG A 24 8.06 -15.38 -8.46
C ARG A 24 6.55 -15.41 -8.68
N LEU A 25 5.76 -15.05 -7.68
CA LEU A 25 4.29 -15.00 -7.79
C LEU A 25 3.82 -13.81 -8.64
N ALA A 26 4.47 -12.67 -8.52
CA ALA A 26 4.11 -11.44 -9.24
C ALA A 26 4.22 -11.58 -10.77
N SER A 27 5.04 -12.51 -11.26
CA SER A 27 5.09 -12.87 -12.69
C SER A 27 3.99 -13.84 -13.12
N GLY A 28 3.18 -14.35 -12.19
CA GLY A 28 2.20 -15.39 -12.40
C GLY A 28 0.78 -14.91 -12.70
N ARG A 29 -0.17 -15.87 -12.81
CA ARG A 29 -1.60 -15.60 -13.04
C ARG A 29 -2.28 -14.81 -11.91
N GLY A 30 -1.79 -14.94 -10.67
CA GLY A 30 -2.35 -14.23 -9.52
C GLY A 30 -2.19 -12.71 -9.60
N ALA A 31 -1.03 -12.24 -10.07
CA ALA A 31 -0.80 -10.82 -10.30
C ALA A 31 -1.74 -10.25 -11.38
N ARG A 32 -1.91 -10.98 -12.49
CA ARG A 32 -2.83 -10.59 -13.58
C ARG A 32 -4.30 -10.52 -13.16
N GLY A 33 -4.71 -11.32 -12.19
CA GLY A 33 -6.05 -11.25 -11.61
C GLY A 33 -6.34 -9.95 -10.85
N GLN A 34 -5.30 -9.27 -10.37
CA GLN A 34 -5.40 -8.00 -9.66
C GLN A 34 -5.31 -6.76 -10.57
N ASP A 35 -4.92 -6.92 -11.83
CA ASP A 35 -4.72 -5.79 -12.75
C ASP A 35 -5.99 -4.94 -12.96
N ALA A 36 -7.17 -5.57 -12.98
CA ALA A 36 -8.44 -4.84 -13.10
C ALA A 36 -8.69 -3.94 -11.88
N TYR A 37 -8.35 -4.40 -10.68
CA TYR A 37 -8.50 -3.62 -9.45
C TYR A 37 -7.48 -2.48 -9.40
N ARG A 38 -6.22 -2.71 -9.83
CA ARG A 38 -5.20 -1.67 -9.94
C ARG A 38 -5.63 -0.57 -10.91
N ARG A 39 -6.15 -0.94 -12.10
CA ARG A 39 -6.67 0.04 -13.06
C ARG A 39 -7.81 0.86 -12.49
N ARG A 40 -8.72 0.24 -11.75
CA ARG A 40 -9.84 0.93 -11.09
C ARG A 40 -9.36 1.86 -9.98
N MET A 41 -8.41 1.41 -9.15
CA MET A 41 -7.82 2.20 -8.08
C MET A 41 -7.14 3.47 -8.63
N LEU A 42 -6.38 3.34 -9.72
CA LEU A 42 -5.59 4.43 -10.29
C LEU A 42 -6.36 5.29 -11.30
N ALA A 43 -7.60 4.90 -11.66
CA ALA A 43 -8.40 5.63 -12.63
C ALA A 43 -8.69 7.07 -12.17
N GLY A 44 -8.40 8.05 -13.04
CA GLY A 44 -8.64 9.47 -12.77
C GLY A 44 -7.59 10.16 -11.91
N LEU A 45 -6.52 9.46 -11.48
CA LEU A 45 -5.37 10.10 -10.82
C LEU A 45 -4.69 11.10 -11.74
N SER A 46 -4.22 12.20 -11.16
CA SER A 46 -3.48 13.24 -11.86
C SER A 46 -2.48 13.94 -10.94
N GLY A 47 -1.55 14.70 -11.53
CA GLY A 47 -0.56 15.49 -10.81
C GLY A 47 0.55 14.63 -10.18
N ARG A 48 1.01 15.03 -9.01
CA ARG A 48 2.09 14.38 -8.26
C ARG A 48 1.54 13.32 -7.33
N VAL A 49 2.03 12.10 -7.42
CA VAL A 49 1.56 10.94 -6.67
C VAL A 49 2.69 10.37 -5.81
N ILE A 50 2.39 9.99 -4.57
CA ILE A 50 3.27 9.16 -3.76
C ILE A 50 2.66 7.76 -3.63
N GLU A 51 3.40 6.73 -4.04
CA GLU A 51 3.03 5.32 -3.86
C GLU A 51 3.88 4.70 -2.77
N VAL A 52 3.26 4.25 -1.68
CA VAL A 52 3.95 3.65 -0.53
C VAL A 52 3.82 2.14 -0.59
N GLY A 53 4.94 1.44 -0.37
CA GLY A 53 5.01 -0.01 -0.51
C GLY A 53 4.85 -0.44 -1.96
N ALA A 54 5.60 0.19 -2.87
CA ALA A 54 5.47 -0.04 -4.32
C ALA A 54 5.77 -1.48 -4.76
N GLY A 55 6.39 -2.28 -3.89
CA GLY A 55 6.77 -3.64 -4.20
C GLY A 55 7.71 -3.69 -5.40
N ASN A 56 7.40 -4.51 -6.38
CA ASN A 56 8.13 -4.56 -7.64
C ASN A 56 7.57 -3.62 -8.73
N GLY A 57 6.69 -2.69 -8.40
CA GLY A 57 6.16 -1.68 -9.33
C GLY A 57 5.02 -2.17 -10.24
N LEU A 58 4.16 -3.06 -9.76
CA LEU A 58 3.02 -3.58 -10.56
C LEU A 58 1.99 -2.50 -10.94
N ASN A 59 1.97 -1.37 -10.24
CA ASN A 59 1.11 -0.24 -10.56
C ASN A 59 1.68 0.64 -11.69
N PHE A 60 3.00 0.65 -11.91
CA PHE A 60 3.66 1.60 -12.80
C PHE A 60 3.13 1.58 -14.24
N PRO A 61 2.87 0.40 -14.87
CA PRO A 61 2.32 0.37 -16.23
C PRO A 61 0.87 0.86 -16.34
N VAL A 62 0.20 1.07 -15.19
CA VAL A 62 -1.23 1.39 -15.12
C VAL A 62 -1.49 2.88 -14.93
N TYR A 63 -0.48 3.65 -14.52
CA TYR A 63 -0.62 5.10 -14.38
C TYR A 63 -0.96 5.75 -15.73
N SER A 64 -1.93 6.67 -15.70
CA SER A 64 -2.31 7.45 -16.90
C SER A 64 -1.36 8.62 -17.11
N GLY A 65 -1.31 9.14 -18.35
CA GLY A 65 -0.52 10.33 -18.68
C GLY A 65 -0.95 11.63 -18.00
N SER A 66 -2.05 11.62 -17.22
CA SER A 66 -2.44 12.73 -16.35
C SER A 66 -1.62 12.80 -15.07
N VAL A 67 -0.92 11.72 -14.72
CA VAL A 67 0.03 11.69 -13.60
C VAL A 67 1.35 12.25 -14.10
N GLU A 68 1.83 13.31 -13.47
CA GLU A 68 3.06 14.00 -13.85
C GLU A 68 4.32 13.31 -13.31
N TYR A 69 4.20 12.80 -12.08
CA TYR A 69 5.30 12.22 -11.34
C TYR A 69 4.81 11.26 -10.27
N VAL A 70 5.51 10.14 -10.09
CA VAL A 70 5.29 9.18 -9.01
C VAL A 70 6.57 9.06 -8.19
N LEU A 71 6.48 9.34 -6.88
CA LEU A 71 7.48 8.93 -5.90
C LEU A 71 7.06 7.57 -5.33
N ALA A 72 7.79 6.53 -5.68
CA ALA A 72 7.52 5.16 -5.24
C ALA A 72 8.45 4.77 -4.09
N VAL A 73 7.90 4.60 -2.90
CA VAL A 73 8.63 4.29 -1.66
C VAL A 73 8.59 2.78 -1.41
N GLU A 74 9.75 2.12 -1.31
CA GLU A 74 9.84 0.68 -1.07
C GLU A 74 11.04 0.36 -0.17
N PRO A 75 10.81 -0.16 1.07
CA PRO A 75 11.91 -0.48 2.00
C PRO A 75 12.70 -1.73 1.64
N GLU A 76 12.05 -2.77 1.05
CA GLU A 76 12.72 -4.05 0.78
C GLU A 76 13.67 -3.93 -0.44
N PRO A 77 14.99 -4.13 -0.26
CA PRO A 77 15.97 -3.87 -1.32
C PRO A 77 15.74 -4.65 -2.61
N LEU A 78 15.35 -5.93 -2.52
CA LEU A 78 15.10 -6.78 -3.69
C LEU A 78 13.89 -6.31 -4.49
N LEU A 79 12.82 -5.89 -3.80
CA LEU A 79 11.63 -5.35 -4.44
C LEU A 79 11.92 -3.98 -5.05
N ARG A 80 12.65 -3.12 -4.34
CA ARG A 80 13.07 -1.79 -4.80
C ARG A 80 13.94 -1.87 -6.05
N GLU A 81 14.87 -2.84 -6.14
CA GLU A 81 15.66 -3.08 -7.36
C GLU A 81 14.76 -3.47 -8.55
N ALA A 82 13.80 -4.36 -8.32
CA ALA A 82 12.84 -4.77 -9.34
C ALA A 82 11.94 -3.60 -9.78
N ALA A 83 11.44 -2.81 -8.82
CA ALA A 83 10.67 -1.60 -9.08
C ALA A 83 11.47 -0.59 -9.91
N THR A 84 12.75 -0.36 -9.58
CA THR A 84 13.62 0.55 -10.32
C THR A 84 13.81 0.11 -11.79
N LYS A 85 13.84 -1.19 -12.06
CA LYS A 85 13.86 -1.70 -13.44
C LYS A 85 12.54 -1.43 -14.15
N ASN A 86 11.42 -1.73 -13.50
CA ASN A 86 10.08 -1.56 -14.05
C ASN A 86 9.69 -0.08 -14.23
N ALA A 87 10.22 0.83 -13.41
CA ALA A 87 10.02 2.27 -13.53
C ALA A 87 10.50 2.84 -14.90
N ARG A 88 11.49 2.19 -15.52
CA ARG A 88 12.01 2.62 -16.85
C ARG A 88 11.02 2.39 -17.99
N GLU A 89 10.08 1.48 -17.80
CA GLU A 89 9.04 1.12 -18.79
C GLU A 89 7.68 1.75 -18.46
N ALA A 90 7.62 2.53 -17.37
CA ALA A 90 6.39 3.22 -16.96
C ALA A 90 6.02 4.31 -17.99
N PRO A 91 4.71 4.53 -18.25
CA PRO A 91 4.25 5.58 -19.17
C PRO A 91 4.40 7.00 -18.58
N VAL A 92 4.76 7.11 -17.30
CA VAL A 92 4.94 8.35 -16.55
C VAL A 92 6.30 8.35 -15.84
N ARG A 93 6.77 9.52 -15.40
CA ARG A 93 7.99 9.60 -14.61
C ARG A 93 7.80 8.95 -13.24
N VAL A 94 8.56 7.91 -12.94
CA VAL A 94 8.58 7.21 -11.65
C VAL A 94 9.98 7.29 -11.06
N GLU A 95 10.08 7.73 -9.82
CA GLU A 95 11.30 7.70 -9.02
C GLU A 95 11.11 6.72 -7.87
N VAL A 96 12.00 5.74 -7.76
CA VAL A 96 11.93 4.70 -6.72
C VAL A 96 12.97 4.99 -5.66
N VAL A 97 12.53 5.10 -4.42
CA VAL A 97 13.38 5.47 -3.28
C VAL A 97 13.25 4.48 -2.13
N ASP A 98 14.30 4.44 -1.30
CA ASP A 98 14.24 3.79 0.01
C ASP A 98 13.42 4.61 0.97
N GLY A 99 12.67 3.94 1.83
CA GLY A 99 11.88 4.59 2.86
C GLY A 99 10.84 3.68 3.47
N VAL A 100 10.37 4.05 4.65
CA VAL A 100 9.35 3.31 5.41
C VAL A 100 8.06 4.13 5.49
N SER A 101 6.94 3.44 5.61
CA SER A 101 5.62 4.09 5.66
C SER A 101 5.41 5.04 6.84
N GLY A 102 6.13 4.81 7.95
CA GLY A 102 6.05 5.64 9.15
C GLY A 102 6.95 6.88 9.13
N LEU A 103 7.76 7.10 8.07
CA LEU A 103 8.59 8.28 7.85
C LEU A 103 8.85 8.41 6.34
N LEU A 104 7.93 9.06 5.64
CA LEU A 104 8.03 9.20 4.18
C LEU A 104 9.08 10.25 3.79
N PRO A 105 9.95 9.95 2.81
CA PRO A 105 10.98 10.88 2.33
C PRO A 105 10.38 11.95 1.41
N ALA A 106 9.50 12.77 1.96
CA ALA A 106 8.74 13.76 1.22
C ALA A 106 8.35 14.93 2.14
N ASP A 107 8.30 16.12 1.58
CA ASP A 107 7.85 17.33 2.27
C ASP A 107 6.34 17.29 2.53
N ASP A 108 5.89 18.09 3.52
CA ASP A 108 4.48 18.27 3.81
C ASP A 108 3.73 18.80 2.57
N GLU A 109 2.53 18.29 2.35
CA GLU A 109 1.59 18.78 1.34
C GLU A 109 2.14 18.85 -0.11
N SER A 110 3.14 18.00 -0.41
CA SER A 110 3.88 18.02 -1.67
C SER A 110 3.28 17.12 -2.78
N PHE A 111 2.21 16.36 -2.47
CA PHE A 111 1.55 15.45 -3.40
C PHE A 111 0.05 15.72 -3.53
N ASP A 112 -0.46 15.53 -4.74
CA ASP A 112 -1.89 15.59 -5.07
C ASP A 112 -2.63 14.34 -4.62
N ALA A 113 -1.94 13.20 -4.63
CA ALA A 113 -2.51 11.93 -4.21
C ALA A 113 -1.49 10.99 -3.58
N GLY A 114 -1.98 10.11 -2.70
CA GLY A 114 -1.28 8.94 -2.18
C GLY A 114 -1.92 7.64 -2.70
N VAL A 115 -1.09 6.62 -2.88
CA VAL A 115 -1.52 5.28 -3.29
C VAL A 115 -1.02 4.25 -2.29
N ALA A 116 -1.95 3.46 -1.76
CA ALA A 116 -1.70 2.31 -0.91
C ALA A 116 -2.33 1.05 -1.53
N SER A 117 -1.48 0.10 -1.97
CA SER A 117 -1.93 -1.10 -2.69
C SER A 117 -1.40 -2.36 -2.02
N LEU A 118 -2.19 -2.97 -1.14
CA LEU A 118 -1.84 -4.14 -0.31
C LEU A 118 -0.64 -3.85 0.60
N VAL A 119 -0.60 -2.65 1.16
CA VAL A 119 0.48 -2.17 2.03
C VAL A 119 -0.01 -1.79 3.42
N LEU A 120 -1.15 -1.11 3.57
CA LEU A 120 -1.70 -0.75 4.89
C LEU A 120 -2.00 -1.99 5.74
N CYS A 121 -2.36 -3.09 5.11
CA CYS A 121 -2.52 -4.37 5.80
C CYS A 121 -1.18 -4.96 6.31
N SER A 122 -0.03 -4.50 5.81
CA SER A 122 1.29 -5.11 6.07
C SER A 122 2.26 -4.21 6.85
N VAL A 123 2.01 -2.90 6.89
CA VAL A 123 2.88 -1.97 7.64
C VAL A 123 2.84 -2.26 9.14
N PRO A 124 3.94 -2.08 9.86
CA PRO A 124 3.98 -2.33 11.31
C PRO A 124 2.99 -1.47 12.09
N ASP A 125 2.91 -0.18 11.77
CA ASP A 125 2.01 0.80 12.39
C ASP A 125 1.14 1.47 11.32
N GLU A 126 -0.12 1.02 11.21
CA GLU A 126 -1.08 1.55 10.23
C GLU A 126 -1.46 3.01 10.51
N ALA A 127 -1.60 3.37 11.79
CA ALA A 127 -1.98 4.73 12.17
C ALA A 127 -0.86 5.73 11.82
N ARG A 128 0.39 5.36 12.09
CA ARG A 128 1.56 6.19 11.75
C ARG A 128 1.73 6.32 10.23
N ALA A 129 1.54 5.24 9.47
CA ALA A 129 1.58 5.28 8.01
C ALA A 129 0.50 6.21 7.44
N LEU A 130 -0.72 6.16 7.97
CA LEU A 130 -1.83 7.03 7.56
C LEU A 130 -1.60 8.49 7.97
N ALA A 131 -0.97 8.74 9.12
CA ALA A 131 -0.56 10.09 9.52
C ALA A 131 0.47 10.68 8.54
N GLU A 132 1.44 9.87 8.08
CA GLU A 132 2.41 10.27 7.06
C GLU A 132 1.74 10.52 5.69
N PHE A 133 0.82 9.65 5.24
CA PHE A 133 0.02 9.96 4.06
C PHE A 133 -0.70 11.29 4.20
N ARG A 134 -1.32 11.55 5.37
CA ARG A 134 -2.00 12.81 5.62
C ARG A 134 -1.06 14.01 5.66
N ARG A 135 0.17 13.85 6.13
CA ARG A 135 1.19 14.89 6.13
C ARG A 135 1.60 15.29 4.70
N VAL A 136 1.91 14.30 3.85
CA VAL A 136 2.49 14.55 2.52
C VAL A 136 1.45 14.86 1.44
N ILE A 137 0.20 14.39 1.56
CA ILE A 137 -0.89 14.72 0.64
C ILE A 137 -1.43 16.11 1.01
N ARG A 138 -1.53 17.02 0.05
CA ARG A 138 -2.07 18.37 0.27
C ARG A 138 -3.56 18.36 0.68
N PRO A 139 -4.08 19.41 1.36
CA PRO A 139 -5.51 19.58 1.56
C PRO A 139 -6.27 19.51 0.23
N GLY A 140 -7.41 18.81 0.22
CA GLY A 140 -8.16 18.52 -1.00
C GLY A 140 -7.59 17.40 -1.87
N GLY A 141 -6.39 16.88 -1.55
CA GLY A 141 -5.80 15.71 -2.21
C GLY A 141 -6.47 14.40 -1.79
N GLU A 142 -6.12 13.32 -2.45
CA GLU A 142 -6.80 12.04 -2.27
C GLU A 142 -5.85 10.89 -1.90
N LEU A 143 -6.36 9.93 -1.11
CA LEU A 143 -5.74 8.64 -0.85
C LEU A 143 -6.51 7.57 -1.63
N ARG A 144 -5.82 6.86 -2.52
CA ARG A 144 -6.34 5.67 -3.22
C ARG A 144 -5.86 4.43 -2.52
N PHE A 145 -6.77 3.50 -2.23
CA PHE A 145 -6.43 2.31 -1.47
C PHE A 145 -7.05 1.04 -2.06
N TYR A 146 -6.28 -0.04 -1.99
CA TYR A 146 -6.69 -1.40 -2.30
C TYR A 146 -6.03 -2.33 -1.27
N GLU A 147 -6.82 -2.88 -0.31
CA GLU A 147 -6.28 -3.51 0.89
C GLU A 147 -7.04 -4.78 1.30
N HIS A 148 -6.34 -5.72 1.95
CA HIS A 148 -6.98 -6.77 2.73
C HIS A 148 -7.66 -6.18 3.95
N VAL A 149 -8.83 -6.73 4.33
CA VAL A 149 -9.56 -6.25 5.50
C VAL A 149 -10.27 -7.40 6.25
N VAL A 150 -10.64 -7.12 7.49
CA VAL A 150 -11.43 -8.04 8.32
C VAL A 150 -12.77 -8.39 7.66
N ALA A 151 -13.19 -9.65 7.75
CA ALA A 151 -14.47 -10.09 7.22
C ALA A 151 -15.65 -9.57 8.07
N HIS A 152 -16.79 -9.32 7.42
CA HIS A 152 -18.03 -8.95 8.16
C HIS A 152 -18.60 -10.09 8.99
N ARG A 153 -18.44 -11.35 8.54
CA ARG A 153 -18.95 -12.51 9.28
C ARG A 153 -18.12 -12.75 10.52
N PRO A 154 -18.72 -12.76 11.75
CA PRO A 154 -17.97 -12.87 13.00
C PRO A 154 -17.06 -14.11 13.08
N LEU A 155 -17.53 -15.25 12.58
CA LEU A 155 -16.74 -16.48 12.56
C LEU A 155 -15.49 -16.34 11.67
N THR A 156 -15.64 -15.82 10.46
CA THR A 156 -14.51 -15.58 9.55
C THR A 156 -13.55 -14.54 10.13
N ALA A 157 -14.07 -13.47 10.71
CA ALA A 157 -13.25 -12.46 11.40
C ALA A 157 -12.47 -13.06 12.58
N GLY A 158 -13.08 -13.96 13.33
CA GLY A 158 -12.42 -14.71 14.40
C GLY A 158 -11.28 -15.57 13.89
N LEU A 159 -11.49 -16.29 12.77
CA LEU A 159 -10.46 -17.09 12.13
C LEU A 159 -9.31 -16.22 11.59
N GLN A 160 -9.61 -15.06 10.99
CA GLN A 160 -8.59 -14.11 10.54
C GLN A 160 -7.74 -13.60 11.71
N ARG A 161 -8.34 -13.19 12.82
CA ARG A 161 -7.60 -12.77 14.03
C ARG A 161 -6.73 -13.89 14.59
N ALA A 162 -7.23 -15.11 14.61
CA ALA A 162 -6.46 -16.28 15.05
C ALA A 162 -5.27 -16.54 14.10
N ALA A 163 -5.47 -16.46 12.80
CA ALA A 163 -4.39 -16.60 11.82
C ALA A 163 -3.33 -15.50 11.98
N ASP A 164 -3.74 -14.25 12.16
CA ASP A 164 -2.84 -13.11 12.39
C ASP A 164 -2.01 -13.30 13.67
N ALA A 165 -2.62 -13.78 14.75
CA ALA A 165 -1.92 -13.99 16.01
C ALA A 165 -0.91 -15.16 15.96
N ILE A 166 -1.15 -16.19 15.16
CA ILE A 166 -0.38 -17.44 15.19
C ILE A 166 0.75 -17.43 14.15
N PHE A 167 0.44 -17.14 12.87
CA PHE A 167 1.42 -17.38 11.80
C PHE A 167 1.37 -16.43 10.61
N TRP A 168 0.20 -15.86 10.28
CA TRP A 168 0.01 -15.20 9.00
C TRP A 168 0.97 -14.03 8.72
N PRO A 169 1.23 -13.09 9.64
CA PRO A 169 2.17 -12.00 9.38
C PRO A 169 3.57 -12.47 9.06
N ARG A 170 4.00 -13.62 9.63
CA ARG A 170 5.33 -14.19 9.39
C ARG A 170 5.49 -14.77 7.99
N VAL A 171 4.44 -15.35 7.42
CA VAL A 171 4.46 -15.97 6.09
C VAL A 171 3.93 -15.03 5.00
N GLY A 172 3.10 -14.05 5.36
CA GLY A 172 2.47 -13.09 4.49
C GLY A 172 3.20 -11.75 4.36
N GLY A 173 4.50 -11.68 4.71
CA GLY A 173 5.29 -10.45 4.57
C GLY A 173 4.78 -9.29 5.43
N GLY A 174 4.37 -9.57 6.66
CA GLY A 174 3.80 -8.58 7.57
C GLY A 174 2.29 -8.37 7.43
N CYS A 175 1.64 -8.97 6.42
CA CYS A 175 0.20 -8.79 6.18
C CYS A 175 -0.65 -9.26 7.35
N HIS A 176 -1.60 -8.44 7.79
CA HIS A 176 -2.66 -8.74 8.74
C HIS A 176 -4.00 -8.82 8.01
N LEU A 177 -4.71 -9.96 8.17
CA LEU A 177 -6.00 -10.20 7.51
C LEU A 177 -7.18 -9.52 8.22
N ALA A 178 -7.00 -9.16 9.49
CA ALA A 178 -8.08 -8.71 10.36
C ALA A 178 -8.04 -7.20 10.68
N ARG A 179 -7.33 -6.39 9.88
CA ARG A 179 -7.34 -4.92 10.02
C ARG A 179 -8.67 -4.33 9.52
N ASP A 180 -9.13 -3.32 10.21
CA ASP A 180 -10.26 -2.47 9.77
C ASP A 180 -9.70 -1.17 9.16
N THR A 181 -9.09 -1.31 8.00
CA THR A 181 -8.41 -0.21 7.32
C THR A 181 -9.37 0.94 6.95
N THR A 182 -10.65 0.65 6.69
CA THR A 182 -11.65 1.71 6.45
C THR A 182 -11.74 2.63 7.66
N ARG A 183 -11.90 2.05 8.84
CA ARG A 183 -11.96 2.80 10.11
C ARG A 183 -10.65 3.53 10.39
N ALA A 184 -9.50 2.89 10.17
CA ALA A 184 -8.19 3.52 10.36
C ALA A 184 -8.00 4.75 9.46
N ILE A 185 -8.43 4.71 8.20
CA ILE A 185 -8.39 5.85 7.26
C ILE A 185 -9.24 7.01 7.80
N GLU A 186 -10.45 6.74 8.31
CA GLU A 186 -11.32 7.77 8.89
C GLU A 186 -10.74 8.36 10.19
N GLU A 187 -10.20 7.52 11.08
CA GLU A 187 -9.54 7.95 12.32
C GLU A 187 -8.29 8.80 12.07
N ALA A 188 -7.60 8.57 10.94
CA ALA A 188 -6.49 9.42 10.50
C ALA A 188 -6.94 10.78 9.92
N GLY A 189 -8.25 11.05 9.86
CA GLY A 189 -8.82 12.32 9.42
C GLY A 189 -9.03 12.44 7.91
N PHE A 190 -9.03 11.33 7.17
CA PHE A 190 -9.51 11.29 5.80
C PHE A 190 -11.03 11.08 5.76
N ARG A 191 -11.68 11.60 4.73
CA ARG A 191 -13.10 11.34 4.46
C ARG A 191 -13.23 10.33 3.33
N ILE A 192 -13.83 9.16 3.58
CA ILE A 192 -14.12 8.17 2.55
C ILE A 192 -15.12 8.75 1.55
N GLU A 193 -14.75 8.86 0.28
CA GLU A 193 -15.63 9.27 -0.82
C GLU A 193 -16.29 8.06 -1.50
N SER A 194 -15.53 6.99 -1.65
CA SER A 194 -16.04 5.72 -2.16
C SER A 194 -15.26 4.57 -1.56
N SER A 195 -15.94 3.48 -1.28
CA SER A 195 -15.33 2.22 -0.85
C SER A 195 -16.19 1.07 -1.32
N GLU A 196 -15.58 0.15 -2.06
CA GLU A 196 -16.18 -1.10 -2.46
C GLU A 196 -15.49 -2.25 -1.76
N ARG A 197 -16.28 -3.14 -1.18
CA ARG A 197 -15.78 -4.37 -0.56
C ARG A 197 -16.10 -5.56 -1.45
N PHE A 198 -15.11 -6.42 -1.66
CA PHE A 198 -15.25 -7.63 -2.47
C PHE A 198 -14.36 -8.76 -1.92
N ALA A 199 -14.56 -9.96 -2.45
CA ALA A 199 -13.68 -11.09 -2.16
C ALA A 199 -12.80 -11.38 -3.38
N PHE A 200 -11.50 -11.46 -3.17
CA PHE A 200 -10.54 -11.86 -4.20
C PHE A 200 -9.92 -13.20 -3.84
N THR A 201 -9.80 -14.09 -4.84
CA THR A 201 -9.15 -15.41 -4.70
C THR A 201 -7.85 -15.41 -5.47
N PRO A 202 -6.69 -15.47 -4.79
CA PRO A 202 -5.39 -15.57 -5.46
C PRO A 202 -5.23 -16.89 -6.23
N GLY A 203 -6.02 -17.88 -5.88
CA GLY A 203 -6.01 -19.24 -6.42
C GLY A 203 -5.79 -20.27 -5.32
N PRO A 204 -6.09 -21.58 -5.60
CA PRO A 204 -5.89 -22.64 -4.62
C PRO A 204 -4.43 -22.71 -4.15
N PRO A 205 -4.16 -22.98 -2.86
CA PRO A 205 -5.12 -23.37 -1.81
C PRO A 205 -5.70 -22.18 -1.00
N VAL A 206 -5.47 -20.93 -1.42
CA VAL A 206 -5.89 -19.74 -0.64
C VAL A 206 -7.39 -19.52 -0.82
N PRO A 207 -8.16 -19.43 0.27
CA PRO A 207 -9.59 -19.10 0.19
C PRO A 207 -9.80 -17.64 -0.27
N PRO A 208 -11.02 -17.27 -0.71
CA PRO A 208 -11.35 -15.89 -0.99
C PRO A 208 -11.10 -15.00 0.24
N LEU A 209 -10.29 -13.96 0.06
CA LEU A 209 -9.97 -12.99 1.10
C LEU A 209 -10.76 -11.69 0.88
N PRO A 210 -11.32 -11.10 1.94
CA PRO A 210 -11.99 -9.81 1.84
C PRO A 210 -11.00 -8.70 1.54
N HIS A 211 -11.38 -7.85 0.57
CA HIS A 211 -10.62 -6.67 0.19
C HIS A 211 -11.54 -5.45 0.16
N ILE A 212 -10.93 -4.29 0.27
CA ILE A 212 -11.55 -3.00 -0.05
C ILE A 212 -10.77 -2.30 -1.15
N LEU A 213 -11.47 -1.54 -1.96
CA LEU A 213 -10.91 -0.63 -2.94
C LEU A 213 -11.68 0.68 -2.86
N GLY A 214 -10.99 1.81 -2.79
CA GLY A 214 -11.68 3.07 -2.63
C GLY A 214 -10.81 4.31 -2.73
N VAL A 215 -11.48 5.42 -2.47
CA VAL A 215 -10.94 6.78 -2.48
C VAL A 215 -11.31 7.46 -1.19
N ALA A 216 -10.34 8.08 -0.55
CA ALA A 216 -10.56 8.96 0.58
C ALA A 216 -9.92 10.33 0.32
N ARG A 217 -10.53 11.38 0.81
CA ARG A 217 -10.06 12.77 0.62
C ARG A 217 -9.49 13.33 1.89
N ARG A 218 -8.36 14.03 1.78
CA ARG A 218 -7.86 14.88 2.85
C ARG A 218 -8.69 16.19 2.87
N PRO A 219 -9.45 16.47 3.94
CA PRO A 219 -10.19 17.73 4.09
C PRO A 219 -9.26 18.94 4.11
#